data_82d74a5c376483c69fd50475a07421c0
#
_entry.id   82d74a5c376483c69fd50475a07421c0
#
_cell.length_a   1.000
_cell.length_b   1.000
_cell.length_c   1.000
_cell.angle_alpha   90.00
_cell.angle_beta   90.00
_cell.angle_gamma   90.00
#
_symmetry.space_group_name_H-M   'P 1'
#
loop_
_entity.id
_entity.type
_entity.pdbx_description
1 polymer ?
#
loop_
_entity_poly.entity_id
_entity_poly.type
_entity_poly.pdbx_seq_one_letter_code
_entity_poly.pdbx_strand_id
1 'polypeptide(L)'
;QAVPAGCEPNHWLTTVTFDPDRFAATPAAVLEALRAAGIEARYSFKPMHLQPVFADHPVVGGAVAASLFETSLSLPSGSRITDDEVAWICDVIASAVS
;
A
#
# COMPACT_ATOMS: atom_id res chain seq x y z
N GLN A 1 0.26 -6.24 -9.97
CA GLN A 1 -0.78 -7.25 -10.23
C GLN A 1 -0.98 -7.39 -11.73
N ALA A 2 -1.01 -8.63 -12.25
CA ALA A 2 -1.31 -8.86 -13.66
C ALA A 2 -2.78 -8.53 -13.96
N VAL A 3 -3.03 -7.89 -15.10
CA VAL A 3 -4.38 -7.62 -15.60
C VAL A 3 -4.87 -8.84 -16.37
N PRO A 4 -6.00 -9.46 -16.00
CA PRO A 4 -6.54 -10.60 -16.75
C PRO A 4 -6.89 -10.22 -18.19
N ALA A 5 -6.80 -11.18 -19.10
CA ALA A 5 -7.18 -10.96 -20.50
C ALA A 5 -8.64 -10.51 -20.59
N GLY A 6 -8.91 -9.48 -21.39
CA GLY A 6 -10.24 -8.90 -21.56
C GLY A 6 -10.69 -7.94 -20.46
N CYS A 7 -9.83 -7.66 -19.46
CA CYS A 7 -10.09 -6.65 -18.43
C CYS A 7 -9.28 -5.38 -18.68
N GLU A 8 -9.87 -4.24 -18.39
CA GLU A 8 -9.23 -2.93 -18.41
C GLU A 8 -9.38 -2.28 -17.04
N PRO A 9 -8.27 -2.09 -16.26
CA PRO A 9 -8.34 -1.50 -14.95
C PRO A 9 -8.54 0.02 -15.06
N ASN A 10 -9.22 0.60 -14.08
CA ASN A 10 -9.42 2.04 -14.01
C ASN A 10 -8.24 2.81 -13.39
N HIS A 11 -7.19 2.11 -12.98
CA HIS A 11 -5.97 2.67 -12.35
C HIS A 11 -6.26 3.62 -11.17
N TRP A 12 -7.27 3.31 -10.37
CA TRP A 12 -7.72 4.17 -9.27
C TRP A 12 -6.63 4.38 -8.20
N LEU A 13 -6.04 3.29 -7.71
CA LEU A 13 -4.99 3.35 -6.67
C LEU A 13 -3.76 2.55 -7.10
N THR A 14 -2.60 3.14 -6.87
CA THR A 14 -1.32 2.44 -6.96
C THR A 14 -1.01 1.85 -5.58
N THR A 15 -1.19 0.55 -5.43
CA THR A 15 -0.86 -0.17 -4.20
C THR A 15 0.43 -0.95 -4.39
N VAL A 16 1.39 -0.74 -3.49
CA VAL A 16 2.68 -1.45 -3.47
C VAL A 16 2.74 -2.35 -2.24
N THR A 17 3.29 -3.55 -2.43
CA THR A 17 3.54 -4.51 -1.36
C THR A 17 5.04 -4.57 -1.07
N PHE A 18 5.40 -4.46 0.19
CA PHE A 18 6.78 -4.55 0.67
C PHE A 18 7.02 -5.99 1.15
N ASP A 19 7.92 -6.67 0.46
CA ASP A 19 8.35 -8.02 0.82
C ASP A 19 9.38 -7.91 1.96
N PRO A 20 9.11 -8.40 3.17
CA PRO A 20 10.00 -8.24 4.32
C PRO A 20 11.35 -8.93 4.12
N ASP A 21 11.44 -9.94 3.25
CA ASP A 21 12.69 -10.63 2.94
C ASP A 21 13.58 -9.86 1.95
N ARG A 22 13.02 -8.87 1.25
CA ARG A 22 13.68 -8.11 0.20
C ARG A 22 13.77 -6.61 0.48
N PHE A 23 12.97 -6.11 1.38
CA PHE A 23 12.89 -4.69 1.72
C PHE A 23 12.99 -4.51 3.24
N ALA A 24 14.08 -3.90 3.71
CA ALA A 24 14.42 -3.86 5.13
C ALA A 24 13.53 -2.93 5.98
N ALA A 25 12.82 -1.97 5.35
CA ALA A 25 11.92 -1.08 6.07
C ALA A 25 10.50 -1.66 6.16
N THR A 26 9.83 -1.43 7.27
CA THR A 26 8.41 -1.78 7.42
C THR A 26 7.51 -0.78 6.68
N PRO A 27 6.28 -1.16 6.27
CA PRO A 27 5.31 -0.21 5.72
C PRO A 27 5.06 0.99 6.63
N ALA A 28 5.11 0.81 7.95
CA ALA A 28 4.96 1.90 8.92
C ALA A 28 6.12 2.91 8.84
N ALA A 29 7.35 2.44 8.71
CA ALA A 29 8.53 3.30 8.55
C ALA A 29 8.48 4.07 7.22
N VAL A 30 8.10 3.41 6.14
CA VAL A 30 7.91 4.04 4.83
C VAL A 30 6.81 5.10 4.89
N LEU A 31 5.68 4.80 5.52
CA LEU A 31 4.57 5.74 5.68
C LEU A 31 4.99 6.99 6.45
N GLU A 32 5.80 6.82 7.49
CA GLU A 32 6.33 7.96 8.27
C GLU A 32 7.31 8.80 7.46
N ALA A 33 8.21 8.17 6.68
CA ALA A 33 9.12 8.89 5.79
C ALA A 33 8.37 9.71 4.72
N LEU A 34 7.33 9.10 4.10
CA LEU A 34 6.48 9.79 3.14
C LEU A 34 5.75 10.98 3.79
N ARG A 35 5.19 10.78 4.98
CA ARG A 35 4.52 11.85 5.74
C ARG A 35 5.47 12.99 6.09
N ALA A 36 6.70 12.68 6.54
CA ALA A 36 7.72 13.68 6.84
C ALA A 36 8.12 14.51 5.59
N ALA A 37 8.05 13.91 4.41
CA ALA A 37 8.26 14.58 3.12
C ALA A 37 6.99 15.30 2.59
N GLY A 38 5.88 15.32 3.34
CA GLY A 38 4.62 15.93 2.89
C GLY A 38 3.88 15.13 1.82
N ILE A 39 4.22 13.85 1.64
CA ILE A 39 3.58 12.95 0.68
C ILE A 39 2.47 12.17 1.39
N GLU A 40 1.24 12.28 0.90
CA GLU A 40 0.10 11.52 1.44
C GLU A 40 0.12 10.09 0.92
N ALA A 41 0.29 9.13 1.82
CA ALA A 41 0.11 7.71 1.56
C ALA A 41 -0.75 7.09 2.68
N ARG A 42 -1.31 5.91 2.43
CA ARG A 42 -2.20 5.25 3.38
C ARG A 42 -1.95 3.75 3.36
N TYR A 43 -2.25 3.08 4.47
CA TYR A 43 -2.39 1.63 4.43
C TYR A 43 -3.44 1.22 3.40
N SER A 44 -3.30 0.05 2.80
CA SER A 44 -4.35 -0.56 2.02
C SER A 44 -5.61 -0.81 2.88
N PHE A 45 -6.72 -1.22 2.27
CA PHE A 45 -7.98 -1.38 2.99
C PHE A 45 -7.87 -2.43 4.10
N LYS A 46 -8.22 -2.01 5.34
CA LYS A 46 -8.26 -2.92 6.47
C LYS A 46 -9.38 -3.96 6.25
N PRO A 47 -9.06 -5.26 6.29
CA PRO A 47 -10.07 -6.31 6.12
C PRO A 47 -11.20 -6.21 7.14
N MET A 48 -12.42 -6.55 6.71
CA MET A 48 -13.62 -6.44 7.55
C MET A 48 -13.47 -7.24 8.86
N HIS A 49 -12.94 -8.46 8.79
CA HIS A 49 -12.75 -9.33 9.96
C HIS A 49 -11.74 -8.80 10.98
N LEU A 50 -10.90 -7.83 10.62
CA LEU A 50 -9.96 -7.15 11.53
C LEU A 50 -10.54 -5.87 12.13
N GLN A 51 -11.75 -5.48 11.74
CA GLN A 51 -12.41 -4.29 12.30
C GLN A 51 -13.17 -4.66 13.56
N PRO A 52 -13.05 -3.89 14.65
CA PRO A 52 -13.65 -4.24 15.95
C PRO A 52 -15.15 -4.51 15.89
N VAL A 53 -15.87 -3.79 15.03
CA VAL A 53 -17.33 -3.95 14.87
C VAL A 53 -17.74 -5.33 14.34
N PHE A 54 -16.80 -6.08 13.70
CA PHE A 54 -17.05 -7.41 13.14
C PHE A 54 -16.33 -8.53 13.90
N ALA A 55 -15.74 -8.25 15.08
CA ALA A 55 -14.93 -9.21 15.82
C ALA A 55 -15.67 -10.51 16.15
N ASP A 56 -16.98 -10.43 16.41
CA ASP A 56 -17.83 -11.58 16.78
C ASP A 56 -18.53 -12.25 15.58
N HIS A 57 -18.18 -11.85 14.34
CA HIS A 57 -18.79 -12.42 13.15
C HIS A 57 -17.98 -13.59 12.58
N PRO A 58 -18.64 -14.57 11.98
CA PRO A 58 -17.95 -15.67 11.31
C PRO A 58 -17.03 -15.19 10.21
N VAL A 59 -15.84 -15.76 10.14
CA VAL A 59 -14.82 -15.42 9.10
C VAL A 59 -14.52 -16.67 8.27
N VAL A 60 -14.57 -16.51 6.96
CA VAL A 60 -14.14 -17.55 6.01
C VAL A 60 -12.90 -17.07 5.28
N GLY A 61 -11.77 -17.73 5.48
CA GLY A 61 -10.47 -17.31 4.92
C GLY A 61 -9.93 -16.07 5.64
N GLY A 62 -9.45 -15.07 4.87
CA GLY A 62 -9.02 -13.77 5.38
C GLY A 62 -7.51 -13.61 5.57
N ALA A 63 -6.71 -14.68 5.60
CA ALA A 63 -5.26 -14.59 5.80
C ALA A 63 -4.55 -13.78 4.72
N VAL A 64 -4.90 -13.94 3.46
CA VAL A 64 -4.31 -13.17 2.34
C VAL A 64 -4.65 -11.68 2.48
N ALA A 65 -5.91 -11.34 2.79
CA ALA A 65 -6.32 -9.96 2.97
C ALA A 65 -5.62 -9.30 4.17
N ALA A 66 -5.45 -10.02 5.28
CA ALA A 66 -4.71 -9.56 6.43
C ALA A 66 -3.23 -9.30 6.08
N SER A 67 -2.57 -10.25 5.43
CA SER A 67 -1.18 -10.11 4.99
C SER A 67 -0.99 -8.91 4.04
N LEU A 68 -1.88 -8.73 3.07
CA LEU A 68 -1.82 -7.57 2.17
C LEU A 68 -2.00 -6.24 2.92
N PHE A 69 -2.89 -6.19 3.89
CA PHE A 69 -3.07 -4.99 4.72
C PHE A 69 -1.81 -4.66 5.53
N GLU A 70 -1.14 -5.68 6.09
CA GLU A 70 0.06 -5.51 6.90
C GLU A 70 1.30 -5.13 6.09
N THR A 71 1.34 -5.52 4.80
CA THR A 71 2.54 -5.38 3.96
C THR A 71 2.42 -4.33 2.87
N SER A 72 1.26 -3.67 2.71
CA SER A 72 1.00 -2.78 1.56
C SER A 72 0.68 -1.36 1.97
N LEU A 73 1.06 -0.42 1.09
CA LEU A 73 0.63 0.97 1.12
C LEU A 73 0.02 1.37 -0.22
N SER A 74 -0.99 2.22 -0.16
CA SER A 74 -1.53 2.94 -1.32
C SER A 74 -0.82 4.28 -1.43
N LEU A 75 -0.17 4.49 -2.58
CA LEU A 75 0.61 5.68 -2.90
C LEU A 75 -0.25 6.73 -3.64
N PRO A 76 0.20 7.98 -3.75
CA PRO A 76 -0.47 8.99 -4.55
C PRO A 76 -0.71 8.48 -5.98
N SER A 77 -1.95 8.58 -6.44
CA SER A 77 -2.38 8.02 -7.73
C SER A 77 -3.30 9.01 -8.49
N GLY A 78 -3.18 10.29 -8.19
CA GLY A 78 -3.95 11.33 -8.83
C GLY A 78 -3.60 11.46 -10.32
N SER A 79 -4.59 11.74 -11.17
CA SER A 79 -4.41 11.86 -12.63
C SER A 79 -3.50 13.04 -13.06
N ARG A 80 -3.11 13.90 -12.12
CA ARG A 80 -2.23 15.06 -12.36
C ARG A 80 -0.81 14.86 -11.84
N ILE A 81 -0.50 13.68 -11.28
CA ILE A 81 0.86 13.39 -10.80
C ILE A 81 1.84 13.39 -11.99
N THR A 82 2.97 14.03 -11.79
CA THR A 82 4.03 14.13 -12.80
C THR A 82 5.07 13.02 -12.62
N ASP A 83 5.88 12.78 -13.65
CA ASP A 83 6.97 11.81 -13.58
C ASP A 83 8.02 12.21 -12.53
N ASP A 84 8.28 13.50 -12.35
CA ASP A 84 9.21 14.02 -11.33
C ASP A 84 8.67 13.77 -9.91
N GLU A 85 7.37 13.93 -9.69
CA GLU A 85 6.74 13.60 -8.41
C GLU A 85 6.76 12.10 -8.13
N VAL A 86 6.56 11.27 -9.14
CA VAL A 86 6.71 9.81 -9.01
C VAL A 86 8.14 9.43 -8.66
N ALA A 87 9.14 10.02 -9.33
CA ALA A 87 10.54 9.79 -9.02
C ALA A 87 10.88 10.19 -7.58
N TRP A 88 10.42 11.36 -7.15
CA TRP A 88 10.60 11.83 -5.77
C TRP A 88 9.96 10.89 -4.73
N ILE A 89 8.74 10.40 -4.97
CA ILE A 89 8.09 9.43 -4.10
C ILE A 89 8.94 8.15 -3.98
N CYS A 90 9.48 7.65 -5.11
CA CYS A 90 10.35 6.49 -5.12
C CYS A 90 11.63 6.71 -4.32
N ASP A 91 12.25 7.89 -4.44
CA ASP A 91 13.47 8.26 -3.70
C ASP A 91 13.22 8.31 -2.18
N VAL A 92 12.08 8.88 -1.76
CA VAL A 92 11.70 8.89 -0.34
C VAL A 92 11.48 7.48 0.19
N ILE A 93 10.81 6.61 -0.57
CA ILE A 93 10.62 5.20 -0.19
C ILE A 93 11.97 4.49 -0.08
N ALA A 94 12.87 4.68 -1.05
CA ALA A 94 14.20 4.09 -1.04
C ALA A 94 15.04 4.56 0.18
N SER A 95 14.89 5.82 0.57
CA SER A 95 15.61 6.38 1.73
C SER A 95 15.16 5.81 3.08
N ALA A 96 13.94 5.28 3.14
CA ALA A 96 13.42 4.66 4.37
C ALA A 96 14.12 3.34 4.76
N VAL A 97 14.94 2.79 3.87
CA VAL A 97 15.72 1.55 4.09
C VAL A 97 17.12 1.84 4.66
N SER A 98 17.49 3.11 4.73
CA SER A 98 18.85 3.53 5.10
C SER A 98 19.04 3.72 6.59
#